data_aeaa54b20941a948ed97064b61318e8d
#
_entry.id   aeaa54b20941a948ed97064b61318e8d
#
_cell.length_a   1.000
_cell.length_b   1.000
_cell.length_c   1.000
_cell.angle_alpha   90.00
_cell.angle_beta   90.00
_cell.angle_gamma   90.00
#
_symmetry.space_group_name_H-M   'P 1'
#
loop_
_entity.id
_entity.type
_entity.pdbx_description
1 polymer ?
#
loop_
_entity_poly.entity_id
_entity_poly.type
_entity_poly.pdbx_seq_one_letter_code
_entity_poly.pdbx_strand_id
1 'polypeptide(L)'
;MSDMYNNPVQRGFFPDPSVVRVGDDYYMANSTFQYFPAIAISHSKDMIHWHVIGHAITDSEELDLRDIKDSHGIWAPDINYVDGKFIIMATLRLNGDGKRDNNVLRRQLVITSDKPQGPYSKPAWLEVDNIDPSLFVDDDGKKYLLISPGINLLPLSDDCTKVTGESVCVWPGTGERCPEGPHIFKKGEYYYAMLAEGGTGYGHGINVARSKNLYGPYEESPYNPVLRQFNPDAPIQRTGHGNIIETQDGSWWCYYLCGRPNQGNYTTIGRETALDPVTWLSDGWFVINDRKGPSLTQKAPELPECTYEKWTRDDFDDDTLNLNWEFVRNPVKGNYSLTERKGYLRLWTMDGTLNEIRAKNTLGRREQELS
;
A
#
# COMPACT_ATOMS: atom_id res chain seq x y z
N MET A 1 -3.46 27.94 -13.34
CA MET A 1 -3.35 26.46 -13.28
C MET A 1 -4.59 25.93 -12.61
N SER A 2 -5.02 24.74 -12.89
CA SER A 2 -6.26 24.22 -12.32
C SER A 2 -6.01 23.86 -10.86
N ASP A 3 -6.71 24.52 -9.92
CA ASP A 3 -6.68 24.16 -8.50
C ASP A 3 -7.34 22.80 -8.23
N MET A 4 -7.62 22.03 -9.28
CA MET A 4 -8.38 20.78 -9.23
C MET A 4 -7.53 19.63 -9.79
N TYR A 5 -7.68 18.46 -9.16
CA TYR A 5 -7.11 17.19 -9.64
C TYR A 5 -8.21 16.14 -9.86
N ASN A 6 -7.86 15.07 -10.57
CA ASN A 6 -8.75 13.94 -10.81
C ASN A 6 -8.24 12.67 -10.12
N ASN A 7 -9.13 11.97 -9.44
CA ASN A 7 -8.87 10.64 -8.93
C ASN A 7 -9.03 9.56 -10.02
N PRO A 8 -8.25 8.46 -9.97
CA PRO A 8 -7.16 8.18 -9.02
C PRO A 8 -5.91 9.06 -9.28
N VAL A 9 -5.20 9.43 -8.19
CA VAL A 9 -3.94 10.20 -8.29
C VAL A 9 -2.77 9.33 -8.73
N GLN A 10 -2.82 8.03 -8.44
CA GLN A 10 -1.87 7.06 -8.97
C GLN A 10 -2.63 5.97 -9.71
N ARG A 11 -2.61 6.08 -11.03
CA ARG A 11 -3.33 5.19 -11.95
C ARG A 11 -2.55 3.93 -12.25
N GLY A 12 -3.27 2.87 -12.55
CA GLY A 12 -2.73 1.55 -12.78
C GLY A 12 -2.79 0.71 -11.50
N PHE A 13 -2.12 -0.45 -11.52
CA PHE A 13 -2.12 -1.38 -10.39
C PHE A 13 -1.21 -0.89 -9.25
N PHE A 14 -1.72 0.04 -8.43
CA PHE A 14 -1.09 0.58 -7.23
C PHE A 14 -2.04 0.46 -6.04
N PRO A 15 -2.27 -0.76 -5.55
CA PRO A 15 -3.19 -1.02 -4.43
C PRO A 15 -2.54 -0.74 -3.07
N ASP A 16 -3.39 -0.67 -2.04
CA ASP A 16 -3.01 -0.68 -0.63
C ASP A 16 -1.95 0.41 -0.30
N PRO A 17 -2.26 1.70 -0.54
CA PRO A 17 -1.29 2.77 -0.36
C PRO A 17 -0.97 3.00 1.10
N SER A 18 0.31 3.07 1.44
CA SER A 18 0.81 3.64 2.67
C SER A 18 1.75 4.80 2.35
N VAL A 19 1.58 5.94 3.02
CA VAL A 19 2.29 7.18 2.72
C VAL A 19 2.95 7.75 3.96
N VAL A 20 4.19 8.18 3.82
CA VAL A 20 4.92 8.92 4.84
C VAL A 20 5.41 10.25 4.31
N ARG A 21 5.35 11.30 5.14
CA ARG A 21 5.93 12.62 4.86
C ARG A 21 7.27 12.77 5.56
N VAL A 22 8.27 13.24 4.83
CA VAL A 22 9.59 13.59 5.36
C VAL A 22 9.96 14.99 4.88
N GLY A 23 9.82 15.97 5.74
CA GLY A 23 9.93 17.37 5.35
C GLY A 23 8.81 17.78 4.38
N ASP A 24 9.21 18.21 3.18
CA ASP A 24 8.29 18.60 2.09
C ASP A 24 8.09 17.50 1.05
N ASP A 25 8.60 16.31 1.30
CA ASP A 25 8.55 15.18 0.40
C ASP A 25 7.59 14.09 0.92
N TYR A 26 6.87 13.46 0.00
CA TYR A 26 5.94 12.37 0.28
C TYR A 26 6.41 11.10 -0.40
N TYR A 27 6.40 10.00 0.32
CA TYR A 27 6.81 8.69 -0.18
C TYR A 27 5.68 7.69 0.03
N MET A 28 5.36 6.95 -1.01
CA MET A 28 4.28 5.95 -1.00
C MET A 28 4.84 4.57 -1.31
N ALA A 29 4.43 3.59 -0.53
CA ALA A 29 4.62 2.18 -0.80
C ALA A 29 3.31 1.53 -1.24
N ASN A 30 3.36 0.64 -2.24
CA ASN A 30 2.20 -0.10 -2.73
C ASN A 30 2.49 -1.60 -2.82
N SER A 31 1.45 -2.40 -2.67
CA SER A 31 1.49 -3.85 -2.92
C SER A 31 1.90 -4.17 -4.34
N THR A 32 2.72 -5.20 -4.51
CA THR A 32 3.13 -5.69 -5.82
C THR A 32 2.66 -7.11 -6.10
N PHE A 33 2.09 -7.79 -5.11
CA PHE A 33 1.64 -9.17 -5.23
C PHE A 33 2.74 -10.09 -5.76
N GLN A 34 2.49 -10.79 -6.86
CA GLN A 34 3.47 -11.68 -7.50
C GLN A 34 4.50 -10.93 -8.38
N TYR A 35 4.36 -9.61 -8.56
CA TYR A 35 5.26 -8.87 -9.44
C TYR A 35 6.61 -8.59 -8.77
N PHE A 36 7.67 -8.58 -9.56
CA PHE A 36 9.05 -8.35 -9.15
C PHE A 36 9.75 -7.34 -10.09
N PRO A 37 10.50 -6.36 -9.58
CA PRO A 37 10.90 -6.15 -8.18
C PRO A 37 9.71 -5.83 -7.27
N ALA A 38 9.84 -6.08 -5.95
CA ALA A 38 8.72 -6.02 -5.02
C ALA A 38 8.70 -4.75 -4.19
N ILE A 39 7.50 -4.32 -3.82
CA ILE A 39 7.17 -3.10 -3.07
C ILE A 39 7.61 -1.87 -3.85
N ALA A 40 6.75 -1.37 -4.73
CA ALA A 40 7.00 -0.13 -5.46
C ALA A 40 7.01 1.06 -4.51
N ILE A 41 8.05 1.90 -4.64
CA ILE A 41 8.19 3.15 -3.88
C ILE A 41 8.03 4.31 -4.85
N SER A 42 7.06 5.16 -4.56
CA SER A 42 6.78 6.37 -5.34
C SER A 42 7.07 7.62 -4.52
N HIS A 43 7.38 8.71 -5.20
CA HIS A 43 7.65 10.01 -4.62
C HIS A 43 6.74 11.09 -5.21
N SER A 44 6.34 12.04 -4.37
CA SER A 44 5.62 13.25 -4.74
C SER A 44 6.02 14.43 -3.84
N LYS A 45 5.85 15.66 -4.34
CA LYS A 45 5.93 16.89 -3.53
C LYS A 45 4.57 17.57 -3.35
N ASP A 46 3.61 17.22 -4.19
CA ASP A 46 2.27 17.84 -4.21
C ASP A 46 1.14 16.88 -3.87
N MET A 47 1.47 15.61 -3.56
CA MET A 47 0.51 14.56 -3.21
C MET A 47 -0.36 14.06 -4.38
N ILE A 48 -0.26 14.66 -5.56
CA ILE A 48 -1.10 14.37 -6.73
C ILE A 48 -0.28 13.72 -7.84
N HIS A 49 0.90 14.26 -8.09
CA HIS A 49 1.79 13.76 -9.14
C HIS A 49 2.82 12.83 -8.52
N TRP A 50 2.70 11.55 -8.85
CA TRP A 50 3.53 10.47 -8.31
C TRP A 50 4.42 9.86 -9.39
N HIS A 51 5.66 9.54 -9.04
CA HIS A 51 6.54 8.75 -9.90
C HIS A 51 7.27 7.69 -9.09
N VAL A 52 7.47 6.53 -9.69
CA VAL A 52 8.23 5.43 -9.08
C VAL A 52 9.70 5.80 -9.02
N ILE A 53 10.28 5.77 -7.83
CA ILE A 53 11.70 6.07 -7.57
C ILE A 53 12.53 4.82 -7.29
N GLY A 54 11.88 3.68 -7.06
CA GLY A 54 12.54 2.41 -6.78
C GLY A 54 11.58 1.34 -6.34
N HIS A 55 12.14 0.19 -6.00
CA HIS A 55 11.45 -0.91 -5.34
C HIS A 55 12.26 -1.33 -4.13
N ALA A 56 11.57 -1.70 -3.06
CA ALA A 56 12.25 -1.99 -1.80
C ALA A 56 13.00 -3.32 -1.82
N ILE A 57 12.55 -4.31 -2.59
CA ILE A 57 13.23 -5.61 -2.73
C ILE A 57 13.52 -5.86 -4.21
N THR A 58 14.81 -5.83 -4.55
CA THR A 58 15.31 -5.97 -5.93
C THR A 58 16.16 -7.22 -6.15
N ASP A 59 16.57 -7.92 -5.09
CA ASP A 59 17.32 -9.16 -5.18
C ASP A 59 16.41 -10.38 -5.03
N SER A 60 16.42 -11.23 -6.06
CA SER A 60 15.65 -12.48 -6.09
C SER A 60 16.08 -13.50 -5.01
N GLU A 61 17.27 -13.35 -4.45
CA GLU A 61 17.73 -14.21 -3.36
C GLU A 61 17.14 -13.81 -1.98
N GLU A 62 16.61 -12.60 -1.89
CA GLU A 62 15.98 -12.08 -0.66
C GLU A 62 14.49 -12.35 -0.60
N LEU A 63 13.84 -12.54 -1.76
CA LEU A 63 12.41 -12.80 -1.87
C LEU A 63 12.13 -13.76 -3.03
N ASP A 64 11.72 -14.98 -2.70
CA ASP A 64 11.36 -16.01 -3.69
C ASP A 64 9.85 -15.96 -4.01
N LEU A 65 9.53 -15.46 -5.20
CA LEU A 65 8.17 -15.43 -5.75
C LEU A 65 8.00 -16.39 -6.94
N ARG A 66 9.01 -17.24 -7.26
CA ARG A 66 9.05 -18.02 -8.51
C ARG A 66 7.83 -18.90 -8.74
N ASP A 67 7.27 -19.45 -7.68
CA ASP A 67 6.14 -20.38 -7.75
C ASP A 67 4.88 -19.84 -7.04
N ILE A 68 4.89 -18.55 -6.71
CA ILE A 68 3.75 -17.89 -6.08
C ILE A 68 2.56 -17.84 -7.05
N LYS A 69 1.37 -18.21 -6.56
CA LYS A 69 0.11 -18.11 -7.32
C LYS A 69 -0.24 -16.66 -7.60
N ASP A 70 -1.05 -16.47 -8.63
CA ASP A 70 -1.60 -15.15 -8.94
C ASP A 70 -2.34 -14.57 -7.73
N SER A 71 -2.20 -13.28 -7.53
CA SER A 71 -2.73 -12.54 -6.38
C SER A 71 -2.15 -12.94 -5.02
N HIS A 72 -1.13 -13.78 -4.96
CA HIS A 72 -0.29 -14.01 -3.78
C HIS A 72 0.99 -13.16 -3.85
N GLY A 73 1.93 -13.37 -2.96
CA GLY A 73 3.19 -12.60 -2.88
C GLY A 73 3.08 -11.44 -1.90
N ILE A 74 3.52 -10.26 -2.26
CA ILE A 74 3.63 -9.11 -1.35
C ILE A 74 2.33 -8.31 -1.29
N TRP A 75 1.73 -8.29 -0.11
CA TRP A 75 0.50 -7.57 0.22
C TRP A 75 0.77 -6.42 1.18
N ALA A 76 -0.01 -5.36 1.05
CA ALA A 76 -0.16 -4.23 1.95
C ALA A 76 1.11 -3.82 2.69
N PRO A 77 2.06 -3.15 2.02
CA PRO A 77 3.19 -2.56 2.70
C PRO A 77 2.76 -1.34 3.51
N ASP A 78 3.40 -1.15 4.65
CA ASP A 78 3.32 0.07 5.45
C ASP A 78 4.69 0.73 5.52
N ILE A 79 4.80 1.99 5.08
CA ILE A 79 6.04 2.76 5.07
C ILE A 79 6.04 3.81 6.16
N ASN A 80 7.08 3.83 6.97
CA ASN A 80 7.28 4.79 8.04
C ASN A 80 8.68 5.41 7.97
N TYR A 81 8.84 6.59 8.57
CA TYR A 81 10.14 7.22 8.77
C TYR A 81 10.34 7.50 10.26
N VAL A 82 11.22 6.73 10.88
CA VAL A 82 11.45 6.72 12.33
C VAL A 82 12.94 6.75 12.60
N ASP A 83 13.38 7.63 13.48
CA ASP A 83 14.79 7.75 13.89
C ASP A 83 15.77 7.91 12.70
N GLY A 84 15.34 8.65 11.66
CA GLY A 84 16.16 8.91 10.47
C GLY A 84 16.19 7.78 9.46
N LYS A 85 15.35 6.73 9.62
CA LYS A 85 15.28 5.57 8.71
C LYS A 85 13.88 5.35 8.17
N PHE A 86 13.82 4.94 6.93
CA PHE A 86 12.62 4.34 6.35
C PHE A 86 12.49 2.90 6.85
N ILE A 87 11.32 2.57 7.36
CA ILE A 87 10.95 1.22 7.81
C ILE A 87 9.74 0.81 6.99
N ILE A 88 9.82 -0.35 6.34
CA ILE A 88 8.69 -0.93 5.63
C ILE A 88 8.35 -2.27 6.25
N MET A 89 7.07 -2.45 6.56
CA MET A 89 6.47 -3.74 6.90
C MET A 89 5.58 -4.19 5.75
N ALA A 90 5.50 -5.49 5.47
CA ALA A 90 4.59 -6.03 4.48
C ALA A 90 4.28 -7.51 4.76
N THR A 91 3.17 -7.99 4.22
CA THR A 91 2.82 -9.41 4.28
C THR A 91 3.37 -10.14 3.05
N LEU A 92 4.09 -11.23 3.25
CA LEU A 92 4.31 -12.25 2.23
C LEU A 92 3.22 -13.32 2.32
N ARG A 93 2.31 -13.34 1.35
CA ARG A 93 1.29 -14.39 1.20
C ARG A 93 1.87 -15.56 0.41
N LEU A 94 2.08 -16.67 1.07
CA LEU A 94 2.58 -17.93 0.48
C LEU A 94 1.43 -18.74 -0.14
N ASN A 95 1.77 -19.75 -0.92
CA ASN A 95 0.80 -20.71 -1.44
C ASN A 95 0.24 -21.58 -0.31
N GLY A 96 -0.98 -22.09 -0.50
CA GLY A 96 -1.66 -22.98 0.43
C GLY A 96 -3.09 -22.55 0.70
N ASP A 97 -3.86 -23.42 1.31
CA ASP A 97 -5.28 -23.19 1.63
C ASP A 97 -5.55 -22.97 3.14
N GLY A 98 -4.50 -22.92 3.94
CA GLY A 98 -4.60 -22.69 5.39
C GLY A 98 -5.16 -23.87 6.19
N LYS A 99 -5.43 -24.99 5.54
CA LYS A 99 -6.12 -26.15 6.16
C LYS A 99 -5.21 -27.30 6.54
N ARG A 100 -3.93 -27.24 6.25
CA ARG A 100 -2.97 -28.32 6.50
C ARG A 100 -1.75 -27.83 7.25
N ASP A 101 -1.45 -28.54 8.33
CA ASP A 101 -0.14 -28.67 8.98
C ASP A 101 0.50 -27.37 9.48
N ASN A 102 -0.05 -26.66 10.45
CA ASN A 102 0.63 -25.55 11.18
C ASN A 102 1.51 -24.62 10.29
N ASN A 103 1.33 -24.66 8.98
CA ASN A 103 2.11 -23.87 8.04
C ASN A 103 1.62 -22.41 8.06
N VAL A 104 2.45 -21.53 8.51
CA VAL A 104 2.25 -20.09 8.40
C VAL A 104 2.14 -19.76 6.90
N LEU A 105 0.94 -19.35 6.48
CA LEU A 105 0.67 -18.99 5.08
C LEU A 105 1.02 -17.54 4.78
N ARG A 106 1.17 -16.75 5.83
CA ARG A 106 1.42 -15.33 5.77
C ARG A 106 2.50 -15.01 6.78
N ARG A 107 3.54 -14.36 6.33
CA ARG A 107 4.65 -13.92 7.17
C ARG A 107 4.80 -12.43 7.02
N GLN A 108 5.13 -11.75 8.07
CA GLN A 108 5.38 -10.33 8.02
C GLN A 108 6.87 -10.11 7.83
N LEU A 109 7.24 -9.27 6.86
CA LEU A 109 8.63 -8.83 6.70
C LEU A 109 8.81 -7.42 7.26
N VAL A 110 10.04 -7.13 7.70
CA VAL A 110 10.49 -5.78 8.08
C VAL A 110 11.80 -5.52 7.35
N ILE A 111 11.88 -4.41 6.64
CA ILE A 111 13.08 -3.94 5.96
C ILE A 111 13.30 -2.47 6.26
N THR A 112 14.56 -2.04 6.27
CA THR A 112 14.94 -0.66 6.60
C THR A 112 15.92 -0.07 5.61
N SER A 113 15.89 1.25 5.44
CA SER A 113 16.84 1.99 4.60
C SER A 113 17.06 3.41 5.13
N ASP A 114 18.24 3.96 4.86
CA ASP A 114 18.52 5.40 5.11
C ASP A 114 17.95 6.29 3.98
N LYS A 115 17.53 5.70 2.86
CA LYS A 115 17.01 6.42 1.69
C LYS A 115 15.68 5.82 1.23
N PRO A 116 14.73 6.64 0.75
CA PRO A 116 13.41 6.13 0.36
C PRO A 116 13.47 5.13 -0.80
N GLN A 117 14.37 5.32 -1.76
CA GLN A 117 14.56 4.42 -2.89
C GLN A 117 15.42 3.19 -2.58
N GLY A 118 15.96 3.08 -1.38
CA GLY A 118 16.86 2.02 -0.96
C GLY A 118 18.36 2.34 -1.18
N PRO A 119 19.25 1.31 -1.14
CA PRO A 119 18.89 -0.08 -0.91
C PRO A 119 18.31 -0.34 0.48
N TYR A 120 17.36 -1.24 0.57
CA TYR A 120 16.81 -1.70 1.83
C TYR A 120 17.61 -2.89 2.37
N SER A 121 17.50 -3.10 3.68
CA SER A 121 18.10 -4.25 4.36
C SER A 121 17.47 -5.57 3.87
N LYS A 122 18.15 -6.67 4.12
CA LYS A 122 17.50 -7.99 3.98
C LYS A 122 16.28 -8.09 4.88
N PRO A 123 15.23 -8.79 4.44
CA PRO A 123 14.03 -8.96 5.24
C PRO A 123 14.28 -9.65 6.58
N ALA A 124 13.90 -9.00 7.68
CA ALA A 124 13.68 -9.66 8.95
C ALA A 124 12.23 -10.19 8.96
N TRP A 125 12.06 -11.44 9.37
CA TRP A 125 10.77 -12.12 9.33
C TRP A 125 10.14 -12.19 10.70
N LEU A 126 8.92 -11.68 10.82
CA LEU A 126 8.07 -11.86 12.00
C LEU A 126 7.13 -13.03 11.71
N GLU A 127 7.20 -14.06 12.56
CA GLU A 127 6.35 -15.26 12.44
C GLU A 127 4.95 -14.99 13.05
N VAL A 128 4.29 -13.97 12.50
CA VAL A 128 2.93 -13.56 12.85
C VAL A 128 2.05 -13.85 11.65
N ASP A 129 1.08 -14.78 11.81
CA ASP A 129 0.09 -15.04 10.77
C ASP A 129 -0.93 -13.89 10.74
N ASN A 130 -1.47 -13.59 9.64
CA ASN A 130 -2.47 -12.60 9.24
C ASN A 130 -1.93 -11.63 8.18
N ILE A 131 -2.63 -10.51 7.95
CA ILE A 131 -2.32 -9.59 6.85
C ILE A 131 -2.30 -8.14 7.33
N ASP A 132 -1.74 -7.28 6.48
CA ASP A 132 -1.77 -5.82 6.60
C ASP A 132 -1.05 -5.34 7.87
N PRO A 133 0.26 -5.63 8.00
CA PRO A 133 1.04 -5.11 9.11
C PRO A 133 1.22 -3.60 8.97
N SER A 134 1.06 -2.86 10.07
CA SER A 134 1.48 -1.46 10.13
C SER A 134 2.26 -1.18 11.41
N LEU A 135 3.14 -0.17 11.34
CA LEU A 135 3.95 0.26 12.47
C LEU A 135 3.26 1.43 13.20
N PHE A 136 3.08 1.28 14.49
CA PHE A 136 2.75 2.39 15.36
C PHE A 136 3.90 2.66 16.36
N VAL A 137 4.28 3.93 16.49
CA VAL A 137 5.27 4.40 17.48
C VAL A 137 4.57 5.34 18.43
N ASP A 138 4.54 4.99 19.72
CA ASP A 138 3.91 5.83 20.73
C ASP A 138 4.86 6.95 21.20
N ASP A 139 4.34 7.93 21.93
CA ASP A 139 5.09 9.09 22.42
C ASP A 139 6.26 8.72 23.34
N ASP A 140 6.22 7.56 23.99
CA ASP A 140 7.31 7.03 24.82
C ASP A 140 8.39 6.28 24.01
N GLY A 141 8.26 6.27 22.67
CA GLY A 141 9.17 5.62 21.75
C GLY A 141 8.95 4.11 21.57
N LYS A 142 8.01 3.53 22.30
CA LYS A 142 7.67 2.10 22.11
C LYS A 142 7.03 1.87 20.74
N LYS A 143 7.41 0.78 20.14
CA LYS A 143 7.00 0.37 18.80
C LYS A 143 6.06 -0.83 18.85
N TYR A 144 5.06 -0.80 18.00
CA TYR A 144 4.04 -1.82 17.94
C TYR A 144 3.73 -2.22 16.50
N LEU A 145 3.58 -3.51 16.28
CA LEU A 145 2.97 -4.05 15.08
C LEU A 145 1.45 -4.02 15.27
N LEU A 146 0.75 -3.42 14.33
CA LEU A 146 -0.69 -3.57 14.17
C LEU A 146 -0.94 -4.59 13.07
N ILE A 147 -1.91 -5.48 13.26
CA ILE A 147 -2.23 -6.51 12.26
C ILE A 147 -3.72 -6.87 12.31
N SER A 148 -4.29 -7.22 11.16
CA SER A 148 -5.67 -7.69 11.03
C SER A 148 -5.85 -9.11 11.61
N PRO A 149 -7.08 -9.63 11.80
CA PRO A 149 -8.37 -8.96 11.60
C PRO A 149 -8.67 -7.98 12.73
N GLY A 150 -9.32 -6.86 12.40
CA GLY A 150 -9.45 -5.75 13.33
C GLY A 150 -8.10 -5.12 13.62
N ILE A 151 -7.90 -4.55 14.80
CA ILE A 151 -6.60 -4.03 15.23
C ILE A 151 -6.07 -4.88 16.37
N ASN A 152 -5.13 -5.76 16.06
CA ASN A 152 -4.33 -6.47 17.02
C ASN A 152 -3.00 -5.76 17.21
N LEU A 153 -2.66 -5.44 18.45
CA LEU A 153 -1.47 -4.71 18.85
C LEU A 153 -0.45 -5.70 19.43
N LEU A 154 0.76 -5.73 18.84
CA LEU A 154 1.87 -6.56 19.32
C LEU A 154 3.08 -5.68 19.60
N PRO A 155 3.64 -5.69 20.81
CA PRO A 155 4.88 -4.97 21.11
C PRO A 155 6.04 -5.48 20.26
N LEU A 156 6.88 -4.54 19.77
CA LEU A 156 8.08 -4.84 18.98
C LEU A 156 9.35 -4.47 19.75
N SER A 157 10.47 -5.08 19.35
CA SER A 157 11.81 -4.59 19.69
C SER A 157 12.08 -3.22 19.06
N ASP A 158 13.06 -2.48 19.59
CA ASP A 158 13.39 -1.13 19.11
C ASP A 158 13.75 -1.08 17.63
N ASP A 159 14.36 -2.15 17.11
CA ASP A 159 14.68 -2.31 15.69
C ASP A 159 13.54 -2.89 14.84
N CYS A 160 12.38 -3.11 15.43
CA CYS A 160 11.18 -3.69 14.80
C CYS A 160 11.34 -5.12 14.27
N THR A 161 12.44 -5.81 14.57
CA THR A 161 12.74 -7.14 14.00
C THR A 161 12.16 -8.30 14.79
N LYS A 162 11.58 -8.05 15.98
CA LYS A 162 11.03 -9.09 16.87
C LYS A 162 9.77 -8.61 17.56
N VAL A 163 8.80 -9.52 17.67
CA VAL A 163 7.68 -9.37 18.59
C VAL A 163 8.17 -9.70 20.00
N THR A 164 7.89 -8.82 20.96
CA THR A 164 8.39 -8.91 22.35
C THR A 164 7.33 -9.19 23.39
N GLY A 165 6.05 -9.28 22.99
CA GLY A 165 4.94 -9.53 23.89
C GLY A 165 3.76 -10.19 23.18
N GLU A 166 2.68 -10.40 23.94
CA GLU A 166 1.46 -11.03 23.42
C GLU A 166 0.63 -10.04 22.60
N SER A 167 -0.18 -10.61 21.70
CA SER A 167 -1.13 -9.85 20.88
C SER A 167 -2.36 -9.48 21.70
N VAL A 168 -2.77 -8.22 21.63
CA VAL A 168 -4.00 -7.70 22.24
C VAL A 168 -4.88 -7.11 21.15
N CYS A 169 -6.10 -7.63 21.00
CA CYS A 169 -7.10 -7.00 20.13
C CYS A 169 -7.65 -5.76 20.83
N VAL A 170 -7.31 -4.57 20.32
CA VAL A 170 -7.73 -3.29 20.91
C VAL A 170 -9.03 -2.77 20.29
N TRP A 171 -9.31 -3.13 19.04
CA TRP A 171 -10.59 -2.84 18.37
C TRP A 171 -10.86 -3.87 17.26
N PRO A 172 -11.95 -4.64 17.35
CA PRO A 172 -12.27 -5.68 16.35
C PRO A 172 -12.89 -5.12 15.06
N GLY A 173 -13.17 -3.81 14.97
CA GLY A 173 -13.97 -3.18 13.93
C GLY A 173 -15.44 -3.07 14.33
N THR A 174 -16.28 -2.62 13.39
CA THR A 174 -17.73 -2.37 13.62
C THR A 174 -18.58 -3.63 13.47
N GLY A 175 -17.98 -4.77 13.14
CA GLY A 175 -18.65 -6.05 12.94
C GLY A 175 -19.02 -6.34 11.49
N GLU A 176 -18.63 -5.50 10.54
CA GLU A 176 -18.72 -5.83 9.13
C GLU A 176 -17.65 -6.88 8.75
N ARG A 177 -17.78 -7.51 7.58
CA ARG A 177 -16.86 -8.55 7.14
C ARG A 177 -15.46 -7.99 6.83
N CYS A 178 -14.42 -8.80 7.00
CA CYS A 178 -13.04 -8.52 6.61
C CYS A 178 -12.50 -7.19 7.18
N PRO A 179 -12.41 -7.03 8.51
CA PRO A 179 -11.74 -5.89 9.09
C PRO A 179 -10.23 -5.99 8.83
N GLU A 180 -9.70 -5.10 7.96
CA GLU A 180 -8.34 -5.14 7.41
C GLU A 180 -7.69 -3.76 7.37
N GLY A 181 -6.38 -3.66 7.01
CA GLY A 181 -5.66 -2.39 6.88
C GLY A 181 -5.63 -1.56 8.17
N PRO A 182 -5.21 -2.13 9.32
CA PRO A 182 -5.25 -1.42 10.60
C PRO A 182 -4.19 -0.32 10.67
N HIS A 183 -4.60 0.87 11.10
CA HIS A 183 -3.70 1.95 11.48
C HIS A 183 -4.11 2.57 12.80
N ILE A 184 -3.13 3.02 13.59
CA ILE A 184 -3.34 3.90 14.74
C ILE A 184 -2.47 5.13 14.55
N PHE A 185 -3.02 6.29 14.82
CA PHE A 185 -2.29 7.53 14.91
C PHE A 185 -2.79 8.36 16.10
N LYS A 186 -1.98 9.29 16.57
CA LYS A 186 -2.31 10.13 17.73
C LYS A 186 -2.58 11.55 17.29
N LYS A 187 -3.67 12.14 17.83
CA LYS A 187 -3.96 13.56 17.69
C LYS A 187 -4.56 14.10 18.99
N GLY A 188 -3.89 15.10 19.55
CA GLY A 188 -4.25 15.61 20.87
C GLY A 188 -4.13 14.52 21.94
N GLU A 189 -5.19 14.31 22.71
CA GLU A 189 -5.24 13.30 23.78
C GLU A 189 -5.78 11.93 23.34
N TYR A 190 -6.08 11.75 22.02
CA TYR A 190 -6.70 10.54 21.52
C TYR A 190 -5.78 9.75 20.60
N TYR A 191 -5.84 8.44 20.76
CA TYR A 191 -5.44 7.46 19.76
C TYR A 191 -6.63 7.22 18.84
N TYR A 192 -6.45 7.42 17.56
CA TYR A 192 -7.44 7.12 16.52
C TYR A 192 -7.07 5.81 15.85
N ALA A 193 -7.97 4.86 15.91
CA ALA A 193 -7.88 3.58 15.25
C ALA A 193 -8.67 3.64 13.93
N MET A 194 -8.06 3.24 12.83
CA MET A 194 -8.66 3.25 11.51
C MET A 194 -8.45 1.87 10.86
N LEU A 195 -9.48 1.36 10.22
CA LEU A 195 -9.41 0.13 9.43
C LEU A 195 -10.43 0.15 8.28
N ALA A 196 -10.25 -0.76 7.34
CA ALA A 196 -11.22 -1.00 6.28
C ALA A 196 -12.09 -2.22 6.60
N GLU A 197 -13.36 -2.17 6.19
CA GLU A 197 -14.30 -3.28 6.30
C GLU A 197 -15.10 -3.43 5.00
N GLY A 198 -15.76 -4.57 4.84
CA GLY A 198 -16.50 -4.93 3.64
C GLY A 198 -15.72 -5.77 2.65
N GLY A 199 -14.40 -5.86 2.81
CA GLY A 199 -13.47 -6.51 1.86
C GLY A 199 -13.45 -5.79 0.50
N THR A 200 -12.47 -6.09 -0.33
CA THR A 200 -12.21 -5.41 -1.61
C THR A 200 -13.33 -5.60 -2.64
N GLY A 201 -14.52 -5.12 -2.33
CA GLY A 201 -15.74 -5.23 -3.15
C GLY A 201 -16.54 -3.94 -3.10
N TYR A 202 -17.78 -4.02 -3.62
CA TYR A 202 -18.75 -2.93 -3.56
C TYR A 202 -19.11 -2.67 -2.12
N GLY A 203 -18.96 -2.27 -1.23
CA GLY A 203 -19.24 -2.09 0.17
C GLY A 203 -17.98 -1.90 1.01
N HIS A 204 -16.81 -1.96 0.36
CA HIS A 204 -15.56 -1.63 1.02
C HIS A 204 -15.60 -0.18 1.53
N GLY A 205 -15.18 0.05 2.75
CA GLY A 205 -15.22 1.36 3.38
C GLY A 205 -14.22 1.48 4.52
N ILE A 206 -14.04 2.70 5.03
CA ILE A 206 -13.14 3.01 6.14
C ILE A 206 -13.97 3.34 7.37
N ASN A 207 -13.67 2.68 8.47
CA ASN A 207 -14.24 2.91 9.78
C ASN A 207 -13.18 3.39 10.77
N VAL A 208 -13.62 4.15 11.78
CA VAL A 208 -12.76 4.81 12.75
C VAL A 208 -13.31 4.64 14.16
N ALA A 209 -12.40 4.45 15.11
CA ALA A 209 -12.68 4.52 16.54
C ALA A 209 -11.59 5.36 17.23
N ARG A 210 -11.81 5.82 18.47
CA ARG A 210 -10.81 6.54 19.24
C ARG A 210 -10.80 6.12 20.72
N SER A 211 -9.67 6.30 21.37
CA SER A 211 -9.51 6.09 22.80
C SER A 211 -8.47 7.06 23.38
N LYS A 212 -8.57 7.37 24.67
CA LYS A 212 -7.50 8.07 25.39
C LYS A 212 -6.39 7.14 25.86
N ASN A 213 -6.58 5.85 25.72
CA ASN A 213 -5.61 4.81 26.07
C ASN A 213 -5.36 3.92 24.86
N LEU A 214 -4.09 3.66 24.55
CA LEU A 214 -3.68 2.79 23.43
C LEU A 214 -4.36 1.43 23.45
N TYR A 215 -4.57 0.86 24.64
CA TYR A 215 -5.23 -0.43 24.82
C TYR A 215 -6.76 -0.35 24.95
N GLY A 216 -7.32 0.85 24.73
CA GLY A 216 -8.76 1.06 24.78
C GLY A 216 -9.33 1.35 26.18
N PRO A 217 -10.67 1.30 26.36
CA PRO A 217 -11.63 0.93 25.32
C PRO A 217 -11.73 1.99 24.21
N TYR A 218 -11.94 1.52 22.97
CA TYR A 218 -12.14 2.39 21.83
C TYR A 218 -13.63 2.67 21.64
N GLU A 219 -13.97 3.95 21.44
CA GLU A 219 -15.29 4.47 21.09
C GLU A 219 -15.38 4.57 19.56
N GLU A 220 -16.40 3.97 18.96
CA GLU A 220 -16.62 4.06 17.52
C GLU A 220 -17.13 5.44 17.10
N SER A 221 -16.68 5.90 15.94
CA SER A 221 -17.15 7.15 15.36
C SER A 221 -18.63 7.06 15.01
N PRO A 222 -19.45 8.06 15.42
CA PRO A 222 -20.86 8.12 15.01
C PRO A 222 -21.01 8.40 13.49
N TYR A 223 -19.91 8.69 12.82
CA TYR A 223 -19.85 9.01 11.39
C TYR A 223 -19.42 7.83 10.52
N ASN A 224 -19.22 6.65 11.12
CA ASN A 224 -18.85 5.45 10.37
C ASN A 224 -19.91 5.02 9.35
N PRO A 225 -19.51 4.53 8.16
CA PRO A 225 -18.17 4.61 7.63
C PRO A 225 -17.80 6.05 7.26
N VAL A 226 -16.56 6.47 7.60
CA VAL A 226 -16.07 7.83 7.29
C VAL A 226 -15.77 8.01 5.80
N LEU A 227 -15.55 6.91 5.07
CA LEU A 227 -15.47 6.83 3.61
C LEU A 227 -16.11 5.53 3.12
N ARG A 228 -17.01 5.64 2.16
CA ARG A 228 -17.55 4.51 1.39
C ARG A 228 -18.22 5.02 0.12
N GLN A 229 -18.17 4.27 -0.97
CA GLN A 229 -18.98 4.55 -2.13
C GLN A 229 -20.36 3.89 -1.95
N PHE A 230 -21.40 4.73 -1.85
CA PHE A 230 -22.78 4.25 -1.69
C PHE A 230 -23.55 4.16 -3.02
N ASN A 231 -23.08 4.85 -4.06
CA ASN A 231 -23.69 4.79 -5.39
C ASN A 231 -23.01 3.70 -6.23
N PRO A 232 -23.69 2.59 -6.56
CA PRO A 232 -23.08 1.49 -7.33
C PRO A 232 -22.76 1.87 -8.79
N ASP A 233 -23.35 2.97 -9.30
CA ASP A 233 -23.12 3.45 -10.66
C ASP A 233 -22.00 4.51 -10.74
N ALA A 234 -21.40 4.86 -9.60
CA ALA A 234 -20.33 5.85 -9.59
C ALA A 234 -19.06 5.29 -10.25
N PRO A 235 -18.25 6.14 -10.91
CA PRO A 235 -17.06 5.71 -11.65
C PRO A 235 -15.93 5.22 -10.75
N ILE A 236 -15.93 5.56 -9.46
CA ILE A 236 -14.96 5.09 -8.47
C ILE A 236 -15.68 4.23 -7.44
N GLN A 237 -15.20 3.00 -7.28
CA GLN A 237 -15.77 1.97 -6.42
C GLN A 237 -14.72 1.34 -5.51
N ARG A 238 -15.16 0.45 -4.61
CA ARG A 238 -14.28 -0.45 -3.82
C ARG A 238 -13.31 0.29 -2.90
N THR A 239 -13.73 1.44 -2.37
CA THR A 239 -12.89 2.37 -1.60
C THR A 239 -12.65 1.90 -0.19
N GLY A 240 -11.40 1.74 0.19
CA GLY A 240 -11.01 1.28 1.54
C GLY A 240 -9.51 1.18 1.67
N HIS A 241 -9.02 0.51 2.70
CA HIS A 241 -7.61 0.33 3.00
C HIS A 241 -6.85 1.66 2.90
N GLY A 242 -7.24 2.60 3.77
CA GLY A 242 -6.75 3.98 3.72
C GLY A 242 -5.59 4.24 4.65
N ASN A 243 -4.81 5.24 4.29
CA ASN A 243 -3.76 5.81 5.09
C ASN A 243 -3.96 7.33 5.16
N ILE A 244 -3.89 7.89 6.37
CA ILE A 244 -4.12 9.32 6.63
C ILE A 244 -2.80 10.04 6.86
N ILE A 245 -2.67 11.26 6.35
CA ILE A 245 -1.46 12.05 6.46
C ILE A 245 -1.74 13.52 6.71
N GLU A 246 -0.92 14.15 7.55
CA GLU A 246 -0.89 15.59 7.77
C GLU A 246 0.18 16.24 6.90
N THR A 247 -0.22 17.26 6.15
CA THR A 247 0.68 18.05 5.32
C THR A 247 1.43 19.09 6.14
N GLN A 248 2.42 19.74 5.54
CA GLN A 248 3.21 20.79 6.20
C GLN A 248 2.41 22.06 6.54
N ASP A 249 1.28 22.29 5.87
CA ASP A 249 0.35 23.39 6.16
C ASP A 249 -0.71 23.04 7.23
N GLY A 250 -0.66 21.78 7.73
CA GLY A 250 -1.59 21.27 8.75
C GLY A 250 -2.92 20.79 8.20
N SER A 251 -3.11 20.76 6.90
CA SER A 251 -4.25 20.08 6.28
C SER A 251 -4.08 18.55 6.36
N TRP A 252 -5.20 17.84 6.37
CA TRP A 252 -5.21 16.37 6.48
C TRP A 252 -5.84 15.74 5.27
N TRP A 253 -5.24 14.62 4.82
CA TRP A 253 -5.65 13.92 3.62
C TRP A 253 -5.65 12.41 3.85
N CYS A 254 -6.51 11.71 3.12
CA CYS A 254 -6.58 10.26 3.14
C CYS A 254 -6.29 9.69 1.76
N TYR A 255 -5.25 8.87 1.66
CA TYR A 255 -5.06 7.96 0.53
C TYR A 255 -5.86 6.68 0.80
N TYR A 256 -6.38 6.10 -0.25
CA TYR A 256 -7.11 4.84 -0.16
C TYR A 256 -7.09 4.11 -1.49
N LEU A 257 -7.21 2.80 -1.45
CA LEU A 257 -7.37 2.03 -2.69
C LEU A 257 -8.77 2.26 -3.26
N CYS A 258 -8.85 2.20 -4.59
CA CYS A 258 -10.11 2.24 -5.32
C CYS A 258 -10.03 1.39 -6.58
N GLY A 259 -11.16 1.23 -7.25
CA GLY A 259 -11.24 0.63 -8.57
C GLY A 259 -12.13 1.44 -9.48
N ARG A 260 -11.79 1.51 -10.77
CA ARG A 260 -12.62 2.08 -11.82
C ARG A 260 -13.27 0.95 -12.64
N PRO A 261 -14.54 0.61 -12.39
CA PRO A 261 -15.22 -0.42 -13.17
C PRO A 261 -15.44 0.02 -14.62
N ASN A 262 -15.25 -0.91 -15.55
CA ASN A 262 -15.65 -0.75 -16.94
C ASN A 262 -17.08 -1.30 -17.19
N GLN A 263 -17.47 -1.42 -18.45
CA GLN A 263 -18.72 -2.08 -18.84
C GLN A 263 -18.76 -3.50 -18.26
N GLY A 264 -19.85 -3.85 -17.57
CA GLY A 264 -20.01 -5.13 -16.90
C GLY A 264 -19.45 -5.17 -15.46
N ASN A 265 -19.08 -4.03 -14.89
CA ASN A 265 -18.59 -3.89 -13.51
C ASN A 265 -17.26 -4.60 -13.22
N TYR A 266 -16.44 -4.83 -14.24
CA TYR A 266 -15.09 -5.38 -14.07
C TYR A 266 -14.07 -4.27 -13.83
N THR A 267 -13.18 -4.49 -12.89
CA THR A 267 -12.06 -3.57 -12.59
C THR A 267 -10.79 -4.11 -13.26
N THR A 268 -10.68 -3.94 -14.59
CA THR A 268 -9.64 -4.56 -15.40
C THR A 268 -8.24 -4.00 -15.18
N ILE A 269 -8.13 -2.72 -14.75
CA ILE A 269 -6.85 -2.10 -14.39
C ILE A 269 -6.36 -2.61 -13.03
N GLY A 270 -7.25 -3.13 -12.19
CA GLY A 270 -6.98 -3.52 -10.82
C GLY A 270 -7.35 -2.41 -9.84
N ARG A 271 -6.64 -2.39 -8.71
CA ARG A 271 -6.82 -1.38 -7.66
C ARG A 271 -5.81 -0.26 -7.84
N GLU A 272 -6.29 0.95 -7.77
CA GLU A 272 -5.57 2.19 -7.96
C GLU A 272 -5.55 2.99 -6.66
N THR A 273 -4.75 4.03 -6.56
CA THR A 273 -4.70 4.90 -5.37
C THR A 273 -5.42 6.22 -5.63
N ALA A 274 -6.38 6.53 -4.77
CA ALA A 274 -7.10 7.80 -4.75
C ALA A 274 -6.76 8.63 -3.49
N LEU A 275 -7.13 9.91 -3.53
CA LEU A 275 -6.85 10.90 -2.49
C LEU A 275 -8.09 11.76 -2.25
N ASP A 276 -8.47 11.97 -1.00
CA ASP A 276 -9.50 12.93 -0.61
C ASP A 276 -9.15 13.67 0.69
N PRO A 277 -9.67 14.91 0.85
CA PRO A 277 -9.42 15.68 2.07
C PRO A 277 -10.10 15.08 3.29
N VAL A 278 -9.47 15.27 4.43
CA VAL A 278 -9.99 14.92 5.75
C VAL A 278 -10.42 16.18 6.48
N THR A 279 -11.66 16.19 6.94
CA THR A 279 -12.24 17.29 7.71
C THR A 279 -12.37 16.90 9.18
N TRP A 280 -11.66 17.59 10.06
CA TRP A 280 -11.81 17.45 11.51
C TRP A 280 -13.04 18.24 11.99
N LEU A 281 -13.92 17.57 12.72
CA LEU A 281 -15.16 18.13 13.26
C LEU A 281 -14.94 18.72 14.67
N SER A 282 -15.83 19.59 15.11
CA SER A 282 -15.74 20.26 16.41
C SER A 282 -15.83 19.32 17.61
N ASP A 283 -16.38 18.12 17.44
CA ASP A 283 -16.45 17.07 18.46
C ASP A 283 -15.19 16.17 18.50
N GLY A 284 -14.18 16.51 17.70
CA GLY A 284 -12.90 15.82 17.63
C GLY A 284 -12.90 14.58 16.77
N TRP A 285 -13.99 14.27 16.06
CA TRP A 285 -14.00 13.24 15.02
C TRP A 285 -13.56 13.80 13.67
N PHE A 286 -13.27 12.93 12.72
CA PHE A 286 -13.02 13.34 11.36
C PHE A 286 -13.87 12.55 10.36
N VAL A 287 -14.02 13.13 9.19
CA VAL A 287 -14.68 12.51 8.03
C VAL A 287 -13.84 12.74 6.78
N ILE A 288 -13.99 11.88 5.79
CA ILE A 288 -13.28 11.98 4.52
C ILE A 288 -14.26 12.51 3.47
N ASN A 289 -13.81 13.51 2.70
CA ASN A 289 -14.59 14.19 1.66
C ASN A 289 -16.02 14.55 2.12
N ASP A 290 -16.17 15.07 3.34
CA ASP A 290 -17.44 15.42 3.98
C ASP A 290 -18.49 14.30 3.90
N ARG A 291 -18.06 13.03 3.90
CA ARG A 291 -18.91 11.83 3.73
C ARG A 291 -19.67 11.75 2.39
N LYS A 292 -19.19 12.44 1.37
CA LYS A 292 -19.80 12.39 0.02
C LYS A 292 -19.38 11.14 -0.79
N GLY A 293 -18.55 10.28 -0.19
CA GLY A 293 -17.89 9.18 -0.86
C GLY A 293 -16.61 9.65 -1.60
N PRO A 294 -15.99 8.77 -2.39
CA PRO A 294 -14.77 9.13 -3.13
C PRO A 294 -15.09 10.19 -4.19
N SER A 295 -14.23 11.19 -4.32
CA SER A 295 -14.36 12.22 -5.34
C SER A 295 -13.77 11.75 -6.68
N LEU A 296 -14.41 12.12 -7.80
CA LEU A 296 -13.80 11.98 -9.13
C LEU A 296 -12.87 13.15 -9.42
N THR A 297 -13.26 14.34 -8.99
CA THR A 297 -12.50 15.58 -9.12
C THR A 297 -12.54 16.30 -7.78
N GLN A 298 -11.40 16.82 -7.33
CA GLN A 298 -11.27 17.45 -6.03
C GLN A 298 -10.33 18.67 -6.11
N LYS A 299 -10.48 19.61 -5.16
CA LYS A 299 -9.53 20.71 -4.99
C LYS A 299 -8.17 20.15 -4.55
N ALA A 300 -7.12 20.60 -5.20
CA ALA A 300 -5.75 20.19 -4.88
C ALA A 300 -5.31 20.68 -3.48
N PRO A 301 -4.43 19.94 -2.78
CA PRO A 301 -3.72 20.47 -1.63
C PRO A 301 -3.00 21.76 -1.98
N GLU A 302 -2.90 22.69 -1.01
CA GLU A 302 -2.17 23.95 -1.22
C GLU A 302 -0.66 23.75 -1.08
N LEU A 303 -0.11 22.88 -1.92
CA LEU A 303 1.30 22.50 -1.97
C LEU A 303 1.95 22.98 -3.27
N PRO A 304 3.27 23.16 -3.30
CA PRO A 304 3.98 23.48 -4.53
C PRO A 304 3.76 22.40 -5.59
N GLU A 305 3.24 22.79 -6.77
CA GLU A 305 3.04 21.87 -7.89
C GLU A 305 4.36 21.22 -8.30
N CYS A 306 4.33 19.92 -8.47
CA CYS A 306 5.45 19.13 -8.96
C CYS A 306 5.00 18.31 -10.16
N THR A 307 5.66 18.50 -11.29
CA THR A 307 5.39 17.73 -12.50
C THR A 307 6.57 16.82 -12.80
N TYR A 308 6.26 15.59 -13.20
CA TYR A 308 7.26 14.64 -13.69
C TYR A 308 7.03 14.36 -15.16
N GLU A 309 8.14 14.14 -15.87
CA GLU A 309 8.04 13.69 -17.25
C GLU A 309 7.33 12.32 -17.30
N LYS A 310 6.24 12.25 -18.05
CA LYS A 310 5.50 11.00 -18.20
C LYS A 310 6.30 10.03 -19.05
N TRP A 311 6.74 8.94 -18.45
CA TRP A 311 7.42 7.87 -19.18
C TRP A 311 6.42 7.15 -20.11
N THR A 312 6.61 7.29 -21.40
CA THR A 312 5.70 6.73 -22.42
C THR A 312 6.38 5.75 -23.38
N ARG A 313 7.71 5.76 -23.42
CA ARG A 313 8.51 4.96 -24.32
C ARG A 313 9.81 4.55 -23.64
N ASP A 314 10.31 3.37 -23.97
CA ASP A 314 11.64 2.89 -23.61
C ASP A 314 12.39 2.50 -24.88
N ASP A 315 13.53 3.11 -25.11
CA ASP A 315 14.42 2.78 -26.23
C ASP A 315 15.48 1.75 -25.83
N PHE A 316 15.47 1.27 -24.58
CA PHE A 316 16.38 0.29 -24.01
C PHE A 316 17.86 0.63 -24.21
N ASP A 317 18.19 1.91 -24.06
CA ASP A 317 19.57 2.41 -24.20
C ASP A 317 20.39 2.26 -22.91
N ASP A 318 19.71 2.07 -21.78
CA ASP A 318 20.34 1.82 -20.49
C ASP A 318 20.67 0.33 -20.29
N ASP A 319 21.65 0.05 -19.44
CA ASP A 319 22.07 -1.32 -19.11
C ASP A 319 21.12 -1.99 -18.09
N THR A 320 20.15 -1.24 -17.54
CA THR A 320 19.13 -1.69 -16.59
C THR A 320 17.74 -1.35 -17.07
N LEU A 321 16.74 -2.16 -16.69
CA LEU A 321 15.33 -1.86 -16.99
C LEU A 321 14.89 -0.58 -16.27
N ASN A 322 14.09 0.22 -16.95
CA ASN A 322 13.37 1.33 -16.34
C ASN A 322 12.49 0.83 -15.20
N LEU A 323 12.36 1.63 -14.13
CA LEU A 323 11.61 1.30 -12.91
C LEU A 323 10.12 0.98 -13.13
N ASN A 324 9.57 1.32 -14.30
CA ASN A 324 8.20 1.00 -14.67
C ASN A 324 8.02 -0.40 -15.27
N TRP A 325 9.11 -1.15 -15.48
CA TRP A 325 9.06 -2.54 -15.92
C TRP A 325 9.07 -3.48 -14.71
N GLU A 326 8.18 -4.43 -14.72
CA GLU A 326 8.10 -5.49 -13.70
C GLU A 326 7.95 -6.86 -14.35
N PHE A 327 8.61 -7.84 -13.77
CA PHE A 327 8.40 -9.23 -14.15
C PHE A 327 7.21 -9.81 -13.39
N VAL A 328 6.47 -10.71 -14.02
CA VAL A 328 5.54 -11.58 -13.32
C VAL A 328 6.37 -12.66 -12.63
N ARG A 329 6.56 -12.51 -11.31
CA ARG A 329 7.48 -13.31 -10.48
C ARG A 329 8.97 -13.02 -10.73
N ASN A 330 9.83 -13.68 -9.95
CA ASN A 330 11.27 -13.49 -10.13
C ASN A 330 11.73 -13.92 -11.52
N PRO A 331 12.51 -13.10 -12.22
CA PRO A 331 13.07 -13.47 -13.52
C PRO A 331 14.15 -14.53 -13.38
N VAL A 332 14.34 -15.29 -14.41
CA VAL A 332 15.51 -16.17 -14.58
C VAL A 332 16.65 -15.32 -15.11
N LYS A 333 17.66 -15.09 -14.27
CA LYS A 333 18.87 -14.35 -14.65
C LYS A 333 19.54 -15.05 -15.85
N GLY A 334 20.00 -14.26 -16.82
CA GLY A 334 20.65 -14.77 -18.05
C GLY A 334 19.65 -15.10 -19.19
N ASN A 335 18.35 -15.08 -18.96
CA ASN A 335 17.35 -15.25 -20.00
C ASN A 335 16.72 -13.94 -20.47
N TYR A 336 17.34 -12.82 -20.14
CA TYR A 336 17.08 -11.52 -20.75
C TYR A 336 18.37 -10.68 -20.75
N SER A 337 18.49 -9.73 -21.67
CA SER A 337 19.63 -8.84 -21.78
C SER A 337 19.25 -7.50 -22.39
N LEU A 338 19.85 -6.43 -21.84
CA LEU A 338 19.81 -5.07 -22.37
C LEU A 338 21.14 -4.69 -23.05
N THR A 339 22.20 -5.49 -22.80
CA THR A 339 23.57 -5.17 -23.25
C THR A 339 24.02 -5.97 -24.47
N GLU A 340 23.42 -7.12 -24.75
CA GLU A 340 23.81 -7.95 -25.90
C GLU A 340 23.53 -7.26 -27.24
N ARG A 341 22.45 -6.47 -27.30
CA ARG A 341 22.13 -5.59 -28.41
C ARG A 341 21.59 -4.28 -27.89
N LYS A 342 22.43 -3.26 -27.85
CA LYS A 342 22.05 -1.93 -27.35
C LYS A 342 20.86 -1.37 -28.10
N GLY A 343 19.94 -0.69 -27.38
CA GLY A 343 18.68 -0.21 -27.92
C GLY A 343 17.58 -1.27 -28.07
N TYR A 344 17.79 -2.44 -27.47
CA TYR A 344 16.81 -3.55 -27.52
C TYR A 344 16.80 -4.32 -26.21
N LEU A 345 15.62 -4.63 -25.73
CA LEU A 345 15.44 -5.70 -24.76
C LEU A 345 15.40 -7.06 -25.49
N ARG A 346 16.32 -7.95 -25.16
CA ARG A 346 16.30 -9.33 -25.63
C ARG A 346 15.71 -10.23 -24.55
N LEU A 347 14.72 -11.03 -24.93
CA LEU A 347 14.13 -12.08 -24.10
C LEU A 347 14.33 -13.41 -24.82
N TRP A 348 14.95 -14.40 -24.14
CA TRP A 348 15.02 -15.76 -24.66
C TRP A 348 13.76 -16.52 -24.30
N THR A 349 13.24 -17.26 -25.27
CA THR A 349 12.08 -18.14 -25.07
C THR A 349 12.36 -19.17 -23.99
N MET A 350 11.35 -19.48 -23.22
CA MET A 350 11.40 -20.48 -22.16
C MET A 350 10.16 -21.36 -22.24
N ASP A 351 10.18 -22.50 -21.54
CA ASP A 351 9.02 -23.39 -21.47
C ASP A 351 7.87 -22.72 -20.70
N GLY A 352 6.66 -22.99 -21.13
CA GLY A 352 5.43 -22.52 -20.52
C GLY A 352 4.70 -21.48 -21.35
N THR A 353 3.43 -21.32 -21.06
CA THR A 353 2.53 -20.30 -21.63
C THR A 353 2.16 -19.26 -20.58
N LEU A 354 1.63 -18.11 -20.99
CA LEU A 354 1.21 -17.05 -20.06
C LEU A 354 0.17 -17.49 -19.03
N ASN A 355 -0.52 -18.61 -19.29
CA ASN A 355 -1.50 -19.18 -18.36
C ASN A 355 -0.88 -20.08 -17.28
N GLU A 356 0.44 -20.22 -17.27
CA GLU A 356 1.14 -21.13 -16.37
C GLU A 356 2.04 -20.36 -15.40
N ILE A 357 2.04 -20.73 -14.13
CA ILE A 357 2.94 -20.16 -13.11
C ILE A 357 4.41 -20.32 -13.52
N ARG A 358 4.74 -21.39 -14.23
CA ARG A 358 6.10 -21.66 -14.72
C ARG A 358 6.55 -20.75 -15.87
N ALA A 359 5.66 -19.99 -16.51
CA ALA A 359 6.06 -19.00 -17.50
C ALA A 359 6.93 -17.93 -16.84
N LYS A 360 8.23 -17.95 -17.15
CA LYS A 360 9.19 -17.03 -16.55
C LYS A 360 9.50 -15.88 -17.52
N ASN A 361 10.10 -14.82 -16.99
CA ASN A 361 10.49 -13.62 -17.74
C ASN A 361 9.33 -12.98 -18.52
N THR A 362 8.10 -13.14 -18.04
CA THR A 362 6.98 -12.34 -18.52
C THR A 362 7.16 -10.94 -17.97
N LEU A 363 7.50 -10.02 -18.85
CA LEU A 363 7.73 -8.61 -18.51
C LEU A 363 6.51 -7.79 -18.91
N GLY A 364 6.10 -6.88 -18.05
CA GLY A 364 4.98 -6.00 -18.26
C GLY A 364 5.17 -4.63 -17.61
N ARG A 365 4.26 -3.73 -17.92
CA ARG A 365 4.08 -2.45 -17.22
C ARG A 365 2.63 -2.32 -16.80
N ARG A 366 2.39 -1.49 -15.80
CA ARG A 366 1.04 -1.25 -15.30
C ARG A 366 0.24 -0.43 -16.30
N GLU A 367 -0.93 -0.95 -16.70
CA GLU A 367 -1.89 -0.20 -17.52
C GLU A 367 -2.53 0.90 -16.68
N GLN A 368 -2.66 2.09 -17.24
CA GLN A 368 -3.13 3.29 -16.52
C GLN A 368 -4.46 3.84 -17.04
N GLU A 369 -4.87 3.43 -18.22
CA GLU A 369 -6.07 3.95 -18.86
C GLU A 369 -7.09 2.82 -19.12
N LEU A 370 -8.36 3.15 -19.01
CA LEU A 370 -9.44 2.27 -19.44
C LEU A 370 -9.50 2.31 -20.97
N SER A 371 -9.38 1.15 -21.61
CA SER A 371 -9.52 0.98 -23.06
C SER A 371 -11.00 0.90 -23.48
#